data_3f390fbd791806ae97d6d4d128d4c7fa
#
_entry.id   3f390fbd791806ae97d6d4d128d4c7fa
#
_cell.length_a   1.000
_cell.length_b   1.000
_cell.length_c   1.000
_cell.angle_alpha   90.00
_cell.angle_beta   90.00
_cell.angle_gamma   90.00
#
_symmetry.space_group_name_H-M   'P 1'
#
loop_
_entity.id
_entity.type
_entity.pdbx_description
1 polymer ?
#
loop_
_entity_poly.entity_id
_entity_poly.type
_entity_poly.pdbx_seq_one_letter_code
_entity_poly.pdbx_strand_id
1 'polypeptide(L)'
;KKIKSPVELVAGVLRTTEEFRQDPQIEINEKNNQISFMGQTLLNPPSVEGWHQGLEWIETGALTERVNFSAQNLGDTNKMGIKKLVENVLQPTERVMTAEECVDRCLDELGCIRVSDYIRDSLIEFTAESGISEIDLVSNKGEAELKMSGILSVIGSVPEFQRS
;
A
#
# COMPACT_ATOMS: atom_id res chain seq x y z
N LYS A 1 -8.14 -1.86 16.48
CA LYS A 1 -7.05 -2.39 15.62
C LYS A 1 -5.71 -1.88 16.14
N LYS A 2 -4.72 -2.77 16.23
CA LYS A 2 -3.35 -2.45 16.65
C LYS A 2 -2.64 -1.65 15.55
N ILE A 3 -1.83 -0.66 15.93
CA ILE A 3 -0.92 0.00 14.99
C ILE A 3 0.23 -0.97 14.72
N LYS A 4 0.51 -1.22 13.44
CA LYS A 4 1.65 -2.03 13.03
C LYS A 4 2.95 -1.37 13.48
N SER A 5 3.87 -2.12 14.07
CA SER A 5 5.23 -1.62 14.25
C SER A 5 5.90 -1.35 12.90
N PRO A 6 6.96 -0.53 12.81
CA PRO A 6 7.66 -0.30 11.56
C PRO A 6 8.08 -1.58 10.83
N VAL A 7 8.61 -2.56 11.55
CA VAL A 7 9.00 -3.85 10.95
C VAL A 7 7.79 -4.64 10.44
N GLU A 8 6.65 -4.62 11.16
CA GLU A 8 5.42 -5.27 10.70
C GLU A 8 4.88 -4.62 9.43
N LEU A 9 4.95 -3.27 9.34
CA LEU A 9 4.55 -2.54 8.15
C LEU A 9 5.45 -2.88 6.95
N VAL A 10 6.77 -2.76 7.11
CA VAL A 10 7.73 -3.04 6.04
C VAL A 10 7.62 -4.49 5.57
N ALA A 11 7.58 -5.45 6.48
CA ALA A 11 7.42 -6.86 6.13
C ALA A 11 6.10 -7.15 5.40
N GLY A 12 5.01 -6.50 5.83
CA GLY A 12 3.71 -6.60 5.15
C GLY A 12 3.76 -6.06 3.73
N VAL A 13 4.35 -4.88 3.53
CA VAL A 13 4.51 -4.28 2.21
C VAL A 13 5.42 -5.13 1.32
N LEU A 14 6.56 -5.61 1.81
CA LEU A 14 7.47 -6.49 1.06
C LEU A 14 6.76 -7.79 0.62
N ARG A 15 5.88 -8.31 1.48
CA ARG A 15 5.07 -9.49 1.14
C ARG A 15 4.07 -9.18 0.04
N THR A 16 3.39 -8.04 0.09
CA THR A 16 2.44 -7.62 -0.94
C THR A 16 3.12 -7.34 -2.28
N THR A 17 4.27 -6.68 -2.25
CA THR A 17 5.03 -6.34 -3.46
C THR A 17 5.79 -7.51 -4.07
N GLU A 18 5.94 -8.64 -3.35
CA GLU A 18 6.76 -9.79 -3.73
C GLU A 18 8.21 -9.42 -4.10
N GLU A 19 8.72 -8.30 -3.57
CA GLU A 19 10.05 -7.78 -3.91
C GLU A 19 11.16 -8.81 -3.65
N PHE A 20 10.99 -9.65 -2.63
CA PHE A 20 11.91 -10.75 -2.32
C PHE A 20 11.97 -11.87 -3.38
N ARG A 21 11.05 -11.89 -4.36
CA ARG A 21 11.02 -12.85 -5.47
C ARG A 21 11.67 -12.30 -6.75
N GLN A 22 11.74 -10.97 -6.88
CA GLN A 22 12.31 -10.32 -8.06
C GLN A 22 13.83 -10.27 -8.00
N ASP A 23 14.36 -9.98 -6.82
CA ASP A 23 15.80 -9.97 -6.56
C ASP A 23 16.09 -10.89 -5.36
N PRO A 24 16.92 -11.95 -5.52
CA PRO A 24 17.28 -12.84 -4.43
C PRO A 24 18.03 -12.12 -3.30
N GLN A 25 18.48 -10.88 -3.54
CA GLN A 25 19.16 -10.06 -2.56
C GLN A 25 18.37 -8.77 -2.31
N ILE A 26 17.34 -8.85 -1.44
CA ILE A 26 16.75 -7.65 -0.88
C ILE A 26 17.89 -6.84 -0.24
N GLU A 27 17.96 -5.55 -0.54
CA GLU A 27 18.90 -4.64 0.13
C GLU A 27 18.50 -4.44 1.60
N ILE A 28 18.87 -5.40 2.44
CA ILE A 28 18.50 -5.45 3.86
C ILE A 28 18.92 -4.17 4.58
N ASN A 29 20.06 -3.58 4.22
CA ASN A 29 20.53 -2.33 4.82
C ASN A 29 19.58 -1.17 4.50
N GLU A 30 19.08 -1.06 3.27
CA GLU A 30 18.12 -0.02 2.90
C GLU A 30 16.81 -0.20 3.69
N LYS A 31 16.29 -1.42 3.75
CA LYS A 31 15.06 -1.71 4.50
C LYS A 31 15.24 -1.47 6.00
N ASN A 32 16.39 -1.80 6.57
CA ASN A 32 16.70 -1.50 7.96
C ASN A 32 16.77 0.02 8.22
N ASN A 33 17.32 0.80 7.30
CA ASN A 33 17.33 2.26 7.40
C ASN A 33 15.91 2.81 7.35
N GLN A 34 15.05 2.32 6.44
CA GLN A 34 13.64 2.72 6.36
C GLN A 34 12.88 2.43 7.67
N ILE A 35 13.08 1.23 8.25
CA ILE A 35 12.51 0.86 9.54
C ILE A 35 13.01 1.79 10.65
N SER A 36 14.30 2.15 10.63
CA SER A 36 14.91 3.06 11.61
C SER A 36 14.35 4.48 11.51
N PHE A 37 14.13 5.01 10.30
CA PHE A 37 13.49 6.31 10.08
C PHE A 37 12.04 6.35 10.59
N MET A 38 11.37 5.21 10.60
CA MET A 38 10.04 5.04 11.21
C MET A 38 10.09 4.89 12.74
N GLY A 39 11.29 4.96 13.37
CA GLY A 39 11.48 4.92 14.82
C GLY A 39 11.82 3.55 15.40
N GLN A 40 12.09 2.52 14.59
CA GLN A 40 12.46 1.18 15.09
C GLN A 40 13.83 0.75 14.56
N THR A 41 14.89 1.06 15.30
CA THR A 41 16.22 0.54 14.98
C THR A 41 16.34 -0.91 15.42
N LEU A 42 16.39 -1.84 14.46
CA LEU A 42 16.45 -3.28 14.77
C LEU A 42 17.70 -3.63 15.58
N LEU A 43 17.54 -4.51 16.55
CA LEU A 43 18.59 -4.97 17.51
C LEU A 43 19.15 -3.87 18.42
N ASN A 44 18.61 -2.65 18.37
CA ASN A 44 19.05 -1.54 19.22
C ASN A 44 17.84 -0.79 19.80
N PRO A 45 17.12 -1.37 20.78
CA PRO A 45 15.98 -0.69 21.40
C PRO A 45 16.43 0.57 22.18
N PRO A 46 15.59 1.61 22.28
CA PRO A 46 15.94 2.87 22.94
C PRO A 46 16.10 2.74 24.46
N SER A 47 15.57 1.68 25.05
CA SER A 47 15.66 1.43 26.49
C SER A 47 15.67 -0.07 26.81
N VAL A 48 15.94 -0.40 28.07
CA VAL A 48 15.84 -1.79 28.58
C VAL A 48 14.42 -2.35 28.56
N GLU A 49 13.42 -1.50 28.42
CA GLU A 49 12.02 -1.88 28.27
C GLU A 49 11.65 -2.28 26.82
N GLY A 50 12.55 -2.04 25.88
CA GLY A 50 12.38 -2.36 24.47
C GLY A 50 12.03 -1.15 23.60
N TRP A 51 11.35 -1.40 22.48
CA TRP A 51 10.88 -0.37 21.57
C TRP A 51 9.54 0.21 22.02
N HIS A 52 9.28 1.42 21.53
CA HIS A 52 7.98 2.05 21.65
C HIS A 52 6.84 1.17 21.17
N GLN A 53 5.62 1.48 21.57
CA GLN A 53 4.43 0.71 21.22
C GLN A 53 3.22 1.62 20.93
N GLY A 54 2.29 1.08 20.16
CA GLY A 54 1.00 1.74 19.93
C GLY A 54 1.12 3.09 19.23
N LEU A 55 0.59 4.15 19.84
CA LEU A 55 0.53 5.49 19.26
C LEU A 55 1.90 6.15 19.03
N GLU A 56 2.91 5.75 19.76
CA GLU A 56 4.27 6.28 19.61
C GLU A 56 4.86 5.97 18.22
N TRP A 57 4.37 4.92 17.54
CA TRP A 57 4.75 4.61 16.17
C TRP A 57 4.20 5.58 15.11
N ILE A 58 3.31 6.48 15.48
CA ILE A 58 2.66 7.44 14.57
C ILE A 58 2.85 8.89 15.00
N GLU A 59 3.92 9.19 15.72
CA GLU A 59 4.37 10.56 15.91
C GLU A 59 4.76 11.18 14.56
N THR A 60 4.67 12.51 14.46
CA THR A 60 4.60 13.25 13.19
C THR A 60 5.66 12.84 12.15
N GLY A 61 6.92 12.69 12.55
CA GLY A 61 7.99 12.30 11.63
C GLY A 61 7.85 10.84 11.18
N ALA A 62 7.65 9.93 12.11
CA ALA A 62 7.49 8.52 11.82
C ALA A 62 6.27 8.23 10.95
N LEU A 63 5.16 8.93 11.18
CA LEU A 63 3.95 8.76 10.36
C LEU A 63 4.20 9.15 8.90
N THR A 64 4.89 10.27 8.66
CA THR A 64 5.22 10.70 7.30
C THR A 64 6.05 9.65 6.56
N GLU A 65 7.10 9.13 7.20
CA GLU A 65 7.92 8.07 6.62
C GLU A 65 7.12 6.79 6.32
N ARG A 66 6.23 6.40 7.23
CA ARG A 66 5.35 5.23 7.07
C ARG A 66 4.41 5.37 5.88
N VAL A 67 3.76 6.53 5.77
CA VAL A 67 2.83 6.84 4.67
C VAL A 67 3.59 6.86 3.34
N ASN A 68 4.71 7.56 3.26
CA ASN A 68 5.54 7.63 2.07
C ASN A 68 6.02 6.25 1.63
N PHE A 69 6.51 5.45 2.57
CA PHE A 69 6.97 4.09 2.29
C PHE A 69 5.85 3.23 1.69
N SER A 70 4.67 3.22 2.32
CA SER A 70 3.54 2.44 1.84
C SER A 70 3.04 2.91 0.47
N ALA A 71 2.86 4.23 0.31
CA ALA A 71 2.39 4.84 -0.93
C ALA A 71 3.33 4.55 -2.12
N GLN A 72 4.62 4.76 -1.94
CA GLN A 72 5.63 4.53 -2.99
C GLN A 72 5.69 3.06 -3.40
N ASN A 73 5.68 2.15 -2.43
CA ASN A 73 5.80 0.72 -2.72
C ASN A 73 4.54 0.14 -3.35
N LEU A 74 3.35 0.55 -2.91
CA LEU A 74 2.09 0.08 -3.52
C LEU A 74 1.80 0.76 -4.85
N GLY A 75 2.29 1.98 -5.08
CA GLY A 75 2.18 2.68 -6.35
C GLY A 75 3.17 2.19 -7.42
N ASP A 76 4.16 1.40 -7.07
CA ASP A 76 5.18 0.91 -8.03
C ASP A 76 4.69 -0.34 -8.77
N THR A 77 4.08 -0.13 -9.93
CA THR A 77 3.57 -1.20 -10.81
C THR A 77 4.67 -2.05 -11.47
N ASN A 78 5.95 -1.71 -11.31
CA ASN A 78 7.05 -2.57 -11.76
C ASN A 78 7.31 -3.73 -10.79
N LYS A 79 6.86 -3.63 -9.54
CA LYS A 79 6.99 -4.70 -8.56
C LYS A 79 6.07 -5.87 -8.89
N MET A 80 6.61 -7.08 -8.85
CA MET A 80 5.90 -8.29 -9.29
C MET A 80 4.56 -8.48 -8.61
N GLY A 81 4.49 -8.31 -7.28
CA GLY A 81 3.24 -8.47 -6.53
C GLY A 81 2.22 -7.39 -6.87
N ILE A 82 2.66 -6.14 -7.09
CA ILE A 82 1.77 -5.04 -7.49
C ILE A 82 1.27 -5.27 -8.92
N LYS A 83 2.13 -5.71 -9.84
CA LYS A 83 1.73 -6.04 -11.20
C LYS A 83 0.63 -7.11 -11.23
N LYS A 84 0.80 -8.20 -10.45
CA LYS A 84 -0.22 -9.24 -10.30
C LYS A 84 -1.52 -8.70 -9.70
N LEU A 85 -1.43 -7.86 -8.66
CA LEU A 85 -2.58 -7.23 -8.04
C LEU A 85 -3.35 -6.39 -9.06
N VAL A 86 -2.66 -5.54 -9.81
CA VAL A 86 -3.25 -4.73 -10.88
C VAL A 86 -3.89 -5.60 -11.94
N GLU A 87 -3.23 -6.66 -12.38
CA GLU A 87 -3.78 -7.62 -13.34
C GLU A 87 -5.06 -8.28 -12.80
N ASN A 88 -5.10 -8.66 -11.53
CA ASN A 88 -6.29 -9.25 -10.90
C ASN A 88 -7.44 -8.25 -10.82
N VAL A 89 -7.17 -7.02 -10.39
CA VAL A 89 -8.19 -5.96 -10.30
C VAL A 89 -8.74 -5.62 -11.68
N LEU A 90 -7.87 -5.50 -12.69
CA LEU A 90 -8.24 -5.13 -14.05
C LEU A 90 -8.71 -6.34 -14.90
N GLN A 91 -8.74 -7.56 -14.36
CA GLN A 91 -9.35 -8.70 -15.07
C GLN A 91 -10.85 -8.47 -15.26
N PRO A 92 -11.32 -8.09 -16.43
CA PRO A 92 -12.70 -7.70 -16.58
C PRO A 92 -13.58 -8.90 -16.90
N THR A 93 -14.65 -9.03 -16.20
CA THR A 93 -15.89 -9.59 -16.74
C THR A 93 -16.57 -8.61 -17.70
N GLU A 94 -16.26 -7.32 -17.57
CA GLU A 94 -16.80 -6.21 -18.36
C GLU A 94 -15.68 -5.29 -18.88
N ARG A 95 -15.93 -4.58 -20.00
CA ARG A 95 -14.95 -3.68 -20.63
C ARG A 95 -14.67 -2.42 -19.84
N VAL A 96 -15.57 -2.03 -18.95
CA VAL A 96 -15.50 -0.81 -18.14
C VAL A 96 -15.78 -1.18 -16.69
N MET A 97 -15.02 -0.62 -15.79
CA MET A 97 -15.14 -0.84 -14.34
C MET A 97 -15.56 0.45 -13.65
N THR A 98 -16.50 0.39 -12.71
CA THR A 98 -16.86 1.57 -11.91
C THR A 98 -15.76 1.89 -10.89
N ALA A 99 -15.72 3.15 -10.44
CA ALA A 99 -14.78 3.57 -9.39
C ALA A 99 -15.00 2.80 -8.08
N GLU A 100 -16.25 2.54 -7.72
CA GLU A 100 -16.62 1.74 -6.55
C GLU A 100 -16.10 0.31 -6.64
N GLU A 101 -16.33 -0.35 -7.76
CA GLU A 101 -15.83 -1.70 -8.01
C GLU A 101 -14.31 -1.77 -8.00
N CYS A 102 -13.64 -0.76 -8.56
CA CYS A 102 -12.18 -0.66 -8.53
C CYS A 102 -11.65 -0.59 -7.10
N VAL A 103 -12.21 0.29 -6.27
CA VAL A 103 -11.81 0.45 -4.87
C VAL A 103 -12.04 -0.84 -4.09
N ASP A 104 -13.22 -1.45 -4.22
CA ASP A 104 -13.54 -2.68 -3.48
C ASP A 104 -12.61 -3.83 -3.86
N ARG A 105 -12.34 -4.03 -5.15
CA ARG A 105 -11.37 -5.04 -5.62
C ARG A 105 -9.96 -4.77 -5.11
N CYS A 106 -9.50 -3.51 -5.09
CA CYS A 106 -8.20 -3.16 -4.54
C CYS A 106 -8.09 -3.48 -3.05
N LEU A 107 -9.12 -3.15 -2.27
CA LEU A 107 -9.15 -3.42 -0.84
C LEU A 107 -9.17 -4.92 -0.54
N ASP A 108 -9.88 -5.71 -1.35
CA ASP A 108 -9.93 -7.17 -1.23
C ASP A 108 -8.58 -7.81 -1.58
N GLU A 109 -7.97 -7.44 -2.69
CA GLU A 109 -6.66 -7.94 -3.13
C GLU A 109 -5.53 -7.60 -2.15
N LEU A 110 -5.62 -6.46 -1.45
CA LEU A 110 -4.69 -6.07 -0.39
C LEU A 110 -4.90 -6.79 0.94
N GLY A 111 -5.78 -7.78 1.00
CA GLY A 111 -6.04 -8.61 2.18
C GLY A 111 -7.30 -8.21 2.94
N CYS A 112 -8.36 -7.88 2.24
CA CYS A 112 -9.67 -7.52 2.80
C CYS A 112 -9.58 -6.37 3.81
N ILE A 113 -8.89 -5.29 3.43
CA ILE A 113 -8.73 -4.11 4.29
C ILE A 113 -10.10 -3.47 4.51
N ARG A 114 -10.52 -3.40 5.78
CA ARG A 114 -11.74 -2.72 6.17
C ARG A 114 -11.45 -1.27 6.52
N VAL A 115 -11.93 -0.38 5.68
CA VAL A 115 -11.90 1.06 5.87
C VAL A 115 -13.24 1.57 6.43
N SER A 116 -13.28 2.77 7.00
CA SER A 116 -14.53 3.44 7.36
C SER A 116 -15.29 3.88 6.11
N ASP A 117 -16.62 4.06 6.24
CA ASP A 117 -17.45 4.54 5.12
C ASP A 117 -16.91 5.86 4.56
N TYR A 118 -16.53 6.79 5.43
CA TYR A 118 -15.92 8.07 5.04
C TYR A 118 -14.65 7.88 4.18
N ILE A 119 -13.75 7.01 4.58
CA ILE A 119 -12.52 6.73 3.80
C ILE A 119 -12.87 6.02 2.50
N ARG A 120 -13.82 5.08 2.53
CA ARG A 120 -14.27 4.40 1.32
C ARG A 120 -14.84 5.38 0.30
N ASP A 121 -15.72 6.28 0.73
CA ASP A 121 -16.32 7.29 -0.14
C ASP A 121 -15.26 8.23 -0.72
N SER A 122 -14.29 8.66 0.09
CA SER A 122 -13.16 9.49 -0.38
C SER A 122 -12.28 8.76 -1.41
N LEU A 123 -12.05 7.46 -1.23
CA LEU A 123 -11.32 6.63 -2.20
C LEU A 123 -12.09 6.49 -3.51
N ILE A 124 -13.40 6.31 -3.45
CA ILE A 124 -14.28 6.22 -4.63
C ILE A 124 -14.26 7.54 -5.39
N GLU A 125 -14.40 8.67 -4.69
CA GLU A 125 -14.33 10.01 -5.30
C GLU A 125 -13.00 10.23 -6.02
N PHE A 126 -11.88 9.99 -5.34
CA PHE A 126 -10.54 10.09 -5.94
C PHE A 126 -10.39 9.17 -7.17
N THR A 127 -10.91 7.94 -7.06
CA THR A 127 -10.84 6.95 -8.15
C THR A 127 -11.69 7.37 -9.34
N ALA A 128 -12.87 7.96 -9.10
CA ALA A 128 -13.73 8.51 -10.15
C ALA A 128 -13.04 9.69 -10.86
N GLU A 129 -12.42 10.60 -10.11
CA GLU A 129 -11.67 11.73 -10.67
C GLU A 129 -10.46 11.29 -11.50
N SER A 130 -9.89 10.11 -11.21
CA SER A 130 -8.83 9.54 -12.04
C SER A 130 -9.28 9.21 -13.47
N GLY A 131 -10.60 9.06 -13.69
CA GLY A 131 -11.18 8.70 -14.98
C GLY A 131 -11.00 7.22 -15.35
N ILE A 132 -10.74 6.33 -14.41
CA ILE A 132 -10.58 4.90 -14.69
C ILE A 132 -11.87 4.28 -15.25
N SER A 133 -13.01 4.81 -14.86
CA SER A 133 -14.34 4.36 -15.32
C SER A 133 -14.64 4.71 -16.78
N GLU A 134 -13.82 5.57 -17.39
CA GLU A 134 -13.98 5.98 -18.80
C GLU A 134 -13.08 5.19 -19.75
N ILE A 135 -12.22 4.32 -19.19
CA ILE A 135 -11.22 3.57 -19.95
C ILE A 135 -11.79 2.23 -20.39
N ASP A 136 -11.65 1.91 -21.67
CA ASP A 136 -11.79 0.54 -22.16
C ASP A 136 -10.57 -0.27 -21.70
N LEU A 137 -10.75 -1.12 -20.69
CA LEU A 137 -9.69 -1.90 -20.05
C LEU A 137 -9.00 -2.89 -21.00
N VAL A 138 -9.68 -3.26 -22.09
CA VAL A 138 -9.12 -4.18 -23.10
C VAL A 138 -8.21 -3.42 -24.06
N SER A 139 -8.66 -2.25 -24.53
CA SER A 139 -7.94 -1.48 -25.55
C SER A 139 -6.83 -0.58 -24.98
N ASN A 140 -6.99 -0.12 -23.73
CA ASN A 140 -6.15 0.88 -23.08
C ASN A 140 -5.52 0.39 -21.77
N LYS A 141 -5.06 -0.87 -21.76
CA LYS A 141 -4.50 -1.50 -20.56
C LYS A 141 -3.39 -0.68 -19.90
N GLY A 142 -2.47 -0.11 -20.66
CA GLY A 142 -1.34 0.68 -20.13
C GLY A 142 -1.79 1.97 -19.42
N GLU A 143 -2.84 2.62 -19.91
CA GLU A 143 -3.41 3.79 -19.25
C GLU A 143 -4.12 3.39 -17.94
N ALA A 144 -4.86 2.28 -17.94
CA ALA A 144 -5.48 1.74 -16.75
C ALA A 144 -4.43 1.38 -15.67
N GLU A 145 -3.33 0.72 -16.05
CA GLU A 145 -2.23 0.40 -15.13
C GLU A 145 -1.61 1.65 -14.52
N LEU A 146 -1.44 2.74 -15.27
CA LEU A 146 -0.92 3.99 -14.76
C LEU A 146 -1.87 4.62 -13.71
N LYS A 147 -3.17 4.59 -13.96
CA LYS A 147 -4.18 5.08 -12.99
C LYS A 147 -4.21 4.22 -11.75
N MET A 148 -4.06 2.91 -11.89
CA MET A 148 -3.96 1.99 -10.76
C MET A 148 -2.78 2.32 -9.84
N SER A 149 -1.64 2.74 -10.38
CA SER A 149 -0.50 3.20 -9.59
C SER A 149 -0.90 4.31 -8.60
N GLY A 150 -1.61 5.33 -9.08
CA GLY A 150 -2.10 6.42 -8.23
C GLY A 150 -3.10 5.95 -7.18
N ILE A 151 -4.07 5.11 -7.57
CA ILE A 151 -5.10 4.59 -6.67
C ILE A 151 -4.47 3.75 -5.55
N LEU A 152 -3.57 2.83 -5.87
CA LEU A 152 -2.88 2.00 -4.88
C LEU A 152 -1.97 2.82 -3.96
N SER A 153 -1.32 3.86 -4.47
CA SER A 153 -0.53 4.81 -3.67
C SER A 153 -1.40 5.49 -2.62
N VAL A 154 -2.60 5.96 -3.00
CA VAL A 154 -3.54 6.59 -2.06
C VAL A 154 -4.08 5.57 -1.05
N ILE A 155 -4.40 4.35 -1.46
CA ILE A 155 -4.81 3.27 -0.53
C ILE A 155 -3.68 2.97 0.47
N GLY A 156 -2.41 2.94 0.05
CA GLY A 156 -1.26 2.79 0.95
C GLY A 156 -1.12 3.90 1.99
N SER A 157 -1.73 5.06 1.72
CA SER A 157 -1.66 6.24 2.59
C SER A 157 -2.75 6.28 3.67
N VAL A 158 -3.83 5.47 3.55
CA VAL A 158 -4.95 5.52 4.50
C VAL A 158 -4.54 5.00 5.89
N PRO A 159 -5.13 5.56 6.97
CA PRO A 159 -4.81 5.15 8.34
C PRO A 159 -5.04 3.65 8.60
N GLU A 160 -6.03 3.07 7.96
CA GLU A 160 -6.38 1.66 8.13
C GLU A 160 -5.30 0.72 7.58
N PHE A 161 -4.56 1.14 6.56
CA PHE A 161 -3.41 0.37 6.05
C PHE A 161 -2.27 0.29 7.07
N GLN A 162 -2.13 1.30 7.95
CA GLN A 162 -1.15 1.37 9.02
C GLN A 162 -1.49 0.48 10.22
N ARG A 163 -2.65 -0.19 10.20
CA ARG A 163 -3.19 -0.99 11.32
C ARG A 163 -3.39 -2.45 10.92
N SER A 164 -3.34 -3.32 11.91
CA SER A 164 -3.62 -4.77 11.79
C SER A 164 -4.85 -5.17 12.59
#